data_061610a1e8c1254babec5086e559c38b
#
_entry.id   061610a1e8c1254babec5086e559c38b
#
_cell.length_a   1.000
_cell.length_b   1.000
_cell.length_c   1.000
_cell.angle_alpha   90.00
_cell.angle_beta   90.00
_cell.angle_gamma   90.00
#
_symmetry.space_group_name_H-M   'P 1'
#
loop_
_entity.id
_entity.type
_entity.pdbx_description
1 polymer ?
#
loop_
_entity_poly.entity_id
_entity_poly.type
_entity_poly.pdbx_seq_one_letter_code
_entity_poly.pdbx_strand_id
1 'polypeptide(L)'
;MCAHCIGAIGHWLLGYPQKALTINSQGLALAERIAHPFSLGLALQFNGMLRLDCGESELALQQLGAAETLASEQRLGFAWPPGFLRGAALSAQGEIKESIACLNAGLASQIGVRNFRPYGLACLAAATGLAGEHEASLAVARDGLKVQNETGYGWWGAELHRREGIALLALNRLDEGQRALHAALRVAQRQQAKAYELRAATCLARLWGEQSKRNEARELLAPVYGWFNEGFDTRDLKEAKVLLDELAG
;
A
#
# COMPACT_ATOMS: atom_id res chain seq x y z
N MET A 1 0.58 13.07 -18.91
CA MET A 1 1.41 12.28 -17.99
C MET A 1 0.78 12.22 -16.58
N CYS A 2 0.72 13.30 -15.78
CA CYS A 2 0.16 13.26 -14.41
C CYS A 2 -1.23 12.62 -14.32
N ALA A 3 -2.14 12.93 -15.23
CA ALA A 3 -3.47 12.31 -15.24
C ALA A 3 -3.44 10.77 -15.42
N HIS A 4 -2.49 10.25 -16.21
CA HIS A 4 -2.29 8.80 -16.34
C HIS A 4 -1.77 8.20 -15.03
N CYS A 5 -0.78 8.82 -14.39
CA CYS A 5 -0.20 8.30 -13.15
C CYS A 5 -1.23 8.26 -12.01
N ILE A 6 -1.93 9.38 -11.78
CA ILE A 6 -2.96 9.47 -10.73
C ILE A 6 -4.16 8.56 -11.07
N GLY A 7 -4.60 8.57 -12.33
CA GLY A 7 -5.67 7.71 -12.80
C GLY A 7 -5.35 6.23 -12.66
N ALA A 8 -4.09 5.83 -12.87
CA ALA A 8 -3.65 4.46 -12.68
C ALA A 8 -3.80 4.00 -11.21
N ILE A 9 -3.35 4.82 -10.25
CA ILE A 9 -3.58 4.53 -8.83
C ILE A 9 -5.07 4.44 -8.50
N GLY A 10 -5.89 5.35 -9.06
CA GLY A 10 -7.34 5.28 -8.91
C GLY A 10 -7.94 3.98 -9.44
N HIS A 11 -7.51 3.50 -10.61
CA HIS A 11 -7.96 2.22 -11.15
C HIS A 11 -7.53 1.03 -10.29
N TRP A 12 -6.30 1.04 -9.77
CA TRP A 12 -5.86 0.00 -8.86
C TRP A 12 -6.71 -0.01 -7.57
N LEU A 13 -6.96 1.14 -6.97
CA LEU A 13 -7.84 1.26 -5.79
C LEU A 13 -9.25 0.70 -6.07
N LEU A 14 -9.81 1.01 -7.24
CA LEU A 14 -11.10 0.51 -7.68
C LEU A 14 -11.10 -1.00 -8.00
N GLY A 15 -9.95 -1.69 -7.93
CA GLY A 15 -9.83 -3.13 -8.16
C GLY A 15 -9.58 -3.54 -9.62
N TYR A 16 -9.02 -2.64 -10.43
CA TYR A 16 -8.62 -2.91 -11.82
C TYR A 16 -7.09 -2.82 -11.97
N PRO A 17 -6.31 -3.78 -11.42
CA PRO A 17 -4.85 -3.69 -11.40
C PRO A 17 -4.22 -3.79 -12.79
N GLN A 18 -4.77 -4.59 -13.70
CA GLN A 18 -4.25 -4.75 -15.07
C GLN A 18 -4.46 -3.48 -15.90
N LYS A 19 -5.66 -2.89 -15.78
CA LYS A 19 -5.96 -1.60 -16.38
C LYS A 19 -5.08 -0.48 -15.79
N ALA A 20 -4.84 -0.50 -14.49
CA ALA A 20 -3.94 0.44 -13.82
C ALA A 20 -2.52 0.37 -14.37
N LEU A 21 -1.96 -0.82 -14.51
CA LEU A 21 -0.62 -1.05 -15.09
C LEU A 21 -0.55 -0.57 -16.54
N THR A 22 -1.60 -0.82 -17.35
CA THR A 22 -1.68 -0.36 -18.74
C THR A 22 -1.66 1.17 -18.82
N ILE A 23 -2.51 1.84 -18.04
CA ILE A 23 -2.60 3.32 -18.03
C ILE A 23 -1.27 3.92 -17.55
N ASN A 24 -0.65 3.31 -16.53
CA ASN A 24 0.61 3.80 -16.01
C ASN A 24 1.76 3.65 -17.02
N SER A 25 1.83 2.54 -17.75
CA SER A 25 2.81 2.34 -18.83
C SER A 25 2.65 3.37 -19.95
N GLN A 26 1.42 3.73 -20.30
CA GLN A 26 1.14 4.82 -21.25
C GLN A 26 1.64 6.17 -20.74
N GLY A 27 1.45 6.44 -19.43
CA GLY A 27 1.93 7.64 -18.77
C GLY A 27 3.45 7.74 -18.78
N LEU A 28 4.15 6.62 -18.52
CA LEU A 28 5.61 6.54 -18.56
C LEU A 28 6.15 6.77 -19.98
N ALA A 29 5.61 6.07 -20.97
CA ALA A 29 5.98 6.25 -22.38
C ALA A 29 5.75 7.69 -22.87
N LEU A 30 4.70 8.35 -22.41
CA LEU A 30 4.48 9.78 -22.68
C LEU A 30 5.55 10.67 -22.02
N ALA A 31 5.92 10.39 -20.77
CA ALA A 31 6.96 11.13 -20.06
C ALA A 31 8.34 11.01 -20.74
N GLU A 32 8.68 9.81 -21.23
CA GLU A 32 9.89 9.54 -22.02
C GLU A 32 9.92 10.35 -23.32
N ARG A 33 8.81 10.38 -24.06
CA ARG A 33 8.70 11.18 -25.30
C ARG A 33 8.80 12.69 -25.06
N ILE A 34 8.25 13.18 -23.95
CA ILE A 34 8.34 14.61 -23.57
C ILE A 34 9.79 14.97 -23.20
N ALA A 35 10.58 14.00 -22.72
CA ALA A 35 11.98 14.13 -22.32
C ALA A 35 12.21 15.25 -21.29
N HIS A 36 11.20 15.60 -20.49
CA HIS A 36 11.32 16.58 -19.41
C HIS A 36 11.69 15.88 -18.11
N PRO A 37 12.88 16.12 -17.53
CA PRO A 37 13.41 15.30 -16.41
C PRO A 37 12.48 15.19 -15.21
N PHE A 38 11.86 16.29 -14.77
CA PHE A 38 10.91 16.27 -13.66
C PHE A 38 9.68 15.39 -13.97
N SER A 39 9.14 15.48 -15.19
CA SER A 39 7.99 14.66 -15.61
C SER A 39 8.33 13.18 -15.67
N LEU A 40 9.51 12.83 -16.16
CA LEU A 40 9.98 11.45 -16.21
C LEU A 40 10.21 10.90 -14.81
N GLY A 41 10.90 11.63 -13.94
CA GLY A 41 11.13 11.21 -12.55
C GLY A 41 9.83 10.98 -11.78
N LEU A 42 8.83 11.86 -11.96
CA LEU A 42 7.52 11.70 -11.35
C LEU A 42 6.78 10.46 -11.90
N ALA A 43 6.85 10.21 -13.22
CA ALA A 43 6.23 9.03 -13.83
C ALA A 43 6.89 7.73 -13.32
N LEU A 44 8.21 7.70 -13.17
CA LEU A 44 8.95 6.57 -12.61
C LEU A 44 8.55 6.29 -11.14
N GLN A 45 8.38 7.34 -10.32
CA GLN A 45 7.93 7.18 -8.93
C GLN A 45 6.53 6.59 -8.84
N PHE A 46 5.57 7.09 -9.62
CA PHE A 46 4.22 6.52 -9.65
C PHE A 46 4.20 5.11 -10.21
N ASN A 47 5.07 4.79 -11.19
CA ASN A 47 5.22 3.44 -11.69
C ASN A 47 5.74 2.50 -10.59
N GLY A 48 6.79 2.90 -9.88
CA GLY A 48 7.31 2.13 -8.75
C GLY A 48 6.28 1.89 -7.66
N MET A 49 5.50 2.92 -7.29
CA MET A 49 4.43 2.81 -6.31
C MET A 49 3.36 1.81 -6.74
N LEU A 50 2.87 1.90 -7.98
CA LEU A 50 1.86 0.98 -8.49
C LEU A 50 2.38 -0.47 -8.57
N ARG A 51 3.63 -0.67 -9.03
CA ARG A 51 4.28 -1.97 -9.06
C ARG A 51 4.35 -2.60 -7.67
N LEU A 52 4.71 -1.79 -6.67
CA LEU A 52 4.73 -2.22 -5.28
C LEU A 52 3.35 -2.65 -4.78
N ASP A 53 2.32 -1.89 -5.09
CA ASP A 53 0.93 -2.21 -4.73
C ASP A 53 0.41 -3.48 -5.44
N CYS A 54 0.92 -3.77 -6.64
CA CYS A 54 0.65 -5.03 -7.35
C CYS A 54 1.51 -6.22 -6.87
N GLY A 55 2.48 -6.00 -5.97
CA GLY A 55 3.36 -7.04 -5.43
C GLY A 55 4.63 -7.28 -6.26
N GLU A 56 4.96 -6.41 -7.21
CA GLU A 56 6.12 -6.50 -8.11
C GLU A 56 7.32 -5.68 -7.55
N SER A 57 7.83 -6.08 -6.37
CA SER A 57 8.83 -5.31 -5.62
C SER A 57 10.16 -5.10 -6.35
N GLU A 58 10.62 -6.06 -7.15
CA GLU A 58 11.85 -5.93 -7.95
C GLU A 58 11.71 -4.85 -9.02
N LEU A 59 10.61 -4.88 -9.78
CA LEU A 59 10.31 -3.86 -10.79
C LEU A 59 10.09 -2.49 -10.14
N ALA A 60 9.49 -2.46 -8.95
CA ALA A 60 9.34 -1.23 -8.18
C ALA A 60 10.71 -0.63 -7.84
N LEU A 61 11.65 -1.42 -7.32
CA LEU A 61 13.01 -0.96 -6.99
C LEU A 61 13.76 -0.45 -8.23
N GLN A 62 13.63 -1.13 -9.36
CA GLN A 62 14.24 -0.68 -10.61
C GLN A 62 13.74 0.71 -11.03
N GLN A 63 12.42 0.92 -11.00
CA GLN A 63 11.81 2.20 -11.38
C GLN A 63 12.17 3.32 -10.41
N LEU A 64 12.18 3.03 -9.11
CA LEU A 64 12.52 3.98 -8.07
C LEU A 64 14.01 4.35 -8.12
N GLY A 65 14.89 3.38 -8.37
CA GLY A 65 16.32 3.63 -8.57
C GLY A 65 16.59 4.52 -9.78
N ALA A 66 15.90 4.31 -10.90
CA ALA A 66 15.99 5.19 -12.06
C ALA A 66 15.50 6.61 -11.73
N ALA A 67 14.44 6.76 -10.95
CA ALA A 67 13.96 8.07 -10.49
C ALA A 67 14.97 8.77 -9.58
N GLU A 68 15.64 8.04 -8.67
CA GLU A 68 16.68 8.56 -7.76
C GLU A 68 17.90 9.04 -8.55
N THR A 69 18.38 8.24 -9.50
CA THR A 69 19.50 8.60 -10.38
C THR A 69 19.20 9.89 -11.16
N LEU A 70 18.03 9.93 -11.79
CA LEU A 70 17.60 11.13 -12.55
C LEU A 70 17.48 12.37 -11.64
N ALA A 71 16.95 12.20 -10.43
CA ALA A 71 16.84 13.28 -9.46
C ALA A 71 18.20 13.83 -9.05
N SER A 72 19.17 12.95 -8.82
CA SER A 72 20.55 13.32 -8.47
C SER A 72 21.25 14.04 -9.60
N GLU A 73 21.23 13.48 -10.81
CA GLU A 73 21.90 14.04 -12.00
C GLU A 73 21.35 15.42 -12.39
N GLN A 74 20.04 15.58 -12.33
CA GLN A 74 19.34 16.78 -12.75
C GLN A 74 19.07 17.77 -11.59
N ARG A 75 19.53 17.48 -10.37
CA ARG A 75 19.29 18.26 -9.15
C ARG A 75 17.82 18.61 -8.95
N LEU A 76 16.95 17.63 -9.15
CA LEU A 76 15.50 17.79 -9.06
C LEU A 76 15.07 17.68 -7.60
N GLY A 77 14.37 18.71 -7.10
CA GLY A 77 13.60 18.60 -5.87
C GLY A 77 12.26 17.92 -6.18
N PHE A 78 12.12 16.63 -5.93
CA PHE A 78 10.82 15.96 -6.07
C PHE A 78 9.89 16.31 -4.91
N ALA A 79 8.59 16.35 -5.21
CA ALA A 79 7.54 16.50 -4.21
C ALA A 79 7.51 15.32 -3.20
N TRP A 80 8.18 14.21 -3.52
CA TRP A 80 8.37 13.05 -2.66
C TRP A 80 9.84 12.70 -2.56
N PRO A 81 10.36 12.46 -1.35
CA PRO A 81 11.67 11.87 -1.24
C PRO A 81 11.62 10.45 -1.83
N PRO A 82 12.42 10.15 -2.85
CA PRO A 82 12.47 8.80 -3.44
C PRO A 82 12.69 7.72 -2.39
N GLY A 83 13.46 8.04 -1.34
CA GLY A 83 13.85 7.11 -0.30
C GLY A 83 12.70 6.42 0.45
N PHE A 84 11.53 7.06 0.64
CA PHE A 84 10.48 6.34 1.37
C PHE A 84 9.73 5.31 0.51
N LEU A 85 9.56 5.54 -0.80
CA LEU A 85 9.03 4.51 -1.70
C LEU A 85 10.01 3.34 -1.84
N ARG A 86 11.32 3.64 -1.93
CA ARG A 86 12.36 2.61 -1.88
C ARG A 86 12.29 1.80 -0.59
N GLY A 87 12.14 2.45 0.57
CA GLY A 87 11.97 1.78 1.84
C GLY A 87 10.79 0.82 1.85
N ALA A 88 9.63 1.21 1.27
CA ALA A 88 8.48 0.32 1.14
C ALA A 88 8.78 -0.90 0.25
N ALA A 89 9.53 -0.72 -0.83
CA ALA A 89 9.93 -1.81 -1.72
C ALA A 89 10.95 -2.77 -1.07
N LEU A 90 11.91 -2.25 -0.31
CA LEU A 90 12.85 -3.04 0.49
C LEU A 90 12.13 -3.89 1.55
N SER A 91 11.10 -3.33 2.20
CA SER A 91 10.27 -4.10 3.14
C SER A 91 9.61 -5.30 2.47
N ALA A 92 9.14 -5.15 1.24
CA ALA A 92 8.53 -6.24 0.48
C ALA A 92 9.53 -7.33 0.05
N GLN A 93 10.83 -7.04 0.06
CA GLN A 93 11.92 -7.99 -0.21
C GLN A 93 12.54 -8.59 1.07
N GLY A 94 12.07 -8.19 2.26
CA GLY A 94 12.58 -8.68 3.53
C GLY A 94 13.78 -7.90 4.08
N GLU A 95 14.24 -6.85 3.40
CA GLU A 95 15.35 -5.97 3.84
C GLU A 95 14.84 -4.95 4.88
N ILE A 96 14.37 -5.47 6.03
CA ILE A 96 13.56 -4.71 6.99
C ILE A 96 14.35 -3.56 7.63
N LYS A 97 15.61 -3.78 8.01
CA LYS A 97 16.43 -2.74 8.67
C LYS A 97 16.68 -1.55 7.75
N GLU A 98 17.05 -1.82 6.50
CA GLU A 98 17.29 -0.78 5.50
C GLU A 98 15.98 -0.08 5.13
N SER A 99 14.89 -0.82 5.03
CA SER A 99 13.54 -0.30 4.83
C SER A 99 13.17 0.76 5.89
N ILE A 100 13.28 0.41 7.18
CA ILE A 100 12.95 1.32 8.29
C ILE A 100 13.84 2.58 8.24
N ALA A 101 15.14 2.44 7.97
CA ALA A 101 16.06 3.57 7.84
C ALA A 101 15.65 4.51 6.68
N CYS A 102 15.37 3.97 5.51
CA CYS A 102 14.92 4.73 4.34
C CYS A 102 13.57 5.43 4.58
N LEU A 103 12.61 4.72 5.19
CA LEU A 103 11.29 5.27 5.52
C LEU A 103 11.38 6.44 6.51
N ASN A 104 12.16 6.29 7.57
CA ASN A 104 12.38 7.35 8.55
C ASN A 104 13.08 8.57 7.93
N ALA A 105 14.12 8.37 7.12
CA ALA A 105 14.81 9.45 6.41
C ALA A 105 13.85 10.18 5.45
N GLY A 106 13.03 9.44 4.71
CA GLY A 106 12.02 10.00 3.82
C GLY A 106 10.95 10.79 4.55
N LEU A 107 10.45 10.29 5.68
CA LEU A 107 9.44 10.96 6.50
C LEU A 107 9.98 12.19 7.27
N ALA A 108 11.28 12.22 7.58
CA ALA A 108 11.95 13.37 8.17
C ALA A 108 12.13 14.53 7.16
N SER A 109 12.18 14.24 5.87
CA SER A 109 12.22 15.26 4.82
C SER A 109 10.91 16.05 4.80
N GLN A 110 11.00 17.39 4.84
CA GLN A 110 9.81 18.26 4.83
C GLN A 110 9.36 18.65 3.42
N ILE A 111 10.06 18.20 2.38
CA ILE A 111 9.80 18.58 1.00
C ILE A 111 8.66 17.75 0.42
N GLY A 112 7.53 18.39 0.12
CA GLY A 112 6.45 17.81 -0.68
C GLY A 112 5.65 16.65 -0.06
N VAL A 113 5.93 16.27 1.19
CA VAL A 113 5.48 15.02 1.81
C VAL A 113 4.08 15.10 2.43
N ARG A 114 3.52 16.30 2.61
CA ARG A 114 2.31 16.49 3.43
C ARG A 114 1.15 15.59 2.99
N ASN A 115 0.90 15.48 1.69
CA ASN A 115 -0.21 14.71 1.13
C ASN A 115 0.03 13.19 1.15
N PHE A 116 1.31 12.76 1.07
CA PHE A 116 1.71 11.35 1.04
C PHE A 116 2.27 10.85 2.38
N ARG A 117 2.36 11.73 3.38
CA ARG A 117 2.81 11.35 4.71
C ARG A 117 2.00 10.18 5.31
N PRO A 118 0.65 10.13 5.18
CA PRO A 118 -0.11 8.96 5.63
C PRO A 118 0.29 7.65 4.94
N TYR A 119 0.63 7.69 3.65
CA TYR A 119 1.16 6.52 2.93
C TYR A 119 2.51 6.07 3.48
N GLY A 120 3.46 7.00 3.63
CA GLY A 120 4.78 6.70 4.21
C GLY A 120 4.67 6.11 5.63
N LEU A 121 3.74 6.62 6.45
CA LEU A 121 3.47 6.08 7.79
C LEU A 121 2.82 4.69 7.72
N ALA A 122 1.94 4.42 6.76
CA ALA A 122 1.41 3.07 6.56
C ALA A 122 2.51 2.06 6.15
N CYS A 123 3.46 2.48 5.32
CA CYS A 123 4.63 1.68 4.95
C CYS A 123 5.56 1.45 6.14
N LEU A 124 5.82 2.48 6.95
CA LEU A 124 6.66 2.36 8.15
C LEU A 124 6.01 1.45 9.19
N ALA A 125 4.69 1.57 9.41
CA ALA A 125 3.95 0.66 10.29
C ALA A 125 4.02 -0.80 9.80
N ALA A 126 4.03 -1.03 8.47
CA ALA A 126 4.24 -2.35 7.91
C ALA A 126 5.65 -2.89 8.21
N ALA A 127 6.68 -2.08 7.97
CA ALA A 127 8.07 -2.47 8.16
C ALA A 127 8.41 -2.74 9.64
N THR A 128 7.97 -1.87 10.55
CA THR A 128 8.14 -2.07 12.01
C THR A 128 7.38 -3.30 12.51
N GLY A 129 6.19 -3.56 11.97
CA GLY A 129 5.44 -4.79 12.26
C GLY A 129 6.19 -6.05 11.82
N LEU A 130 6.81 -6.05 10.64
CA LEU A 130 7.64 -7.15 10.14
C LEU A 130 8.95 -7.31 10.94
N ALA A 131 9.47 -6.24 11.53
CA ALA A 131 10.59 -6.29 12.48
C ALA A 131 10.22 -6.91 13.84
N GLY A 132 8.93 -7.19 14.09
CA GLY A 132 8.43 -7.62 15.41
C GLY A 132 8.22 -6.47 16.41
N GLU A 133 8.40 -5.22 15.98
CA GLU A 133 8.24 -4.02 16.80
C GLU A 133 6.77 -3.56 16.84
N HIS A 134 5.89 -4.41 17.37
CA HIS A 134 4.43 -4.24 17.22
C HIS A 134 3.88 -2.99 17.91
N GLU A 135 4.44 -2.57 19.05
CA GLU A 135 4.05 -1.31 19.71
C GLU A 135 4.46 -0.08 18.87
N ALA A 136 5.66 -0.11 18.27
CA ALA A 136 6.08 0.94 17.35
C ALA A 136 5.20 0.97 16.10
N SER A 137 4.89 -0.19 15.52
CA SER A 137 3.95 -0.31 14.40
C SER A 137 2.58 0.30 14.71
N LEU A 138 2.04 0.01 15.90
CA LEU A 138 0.78 0.56 16.37
C LEU A 138 0.83 2.09 16.52
N ALA A 139 1.90 2.61 17.14
CA ALA A 139 2.09 4.04 17.32
C ALA A 139 2.17 4.77 15.96
N VAL A 140 2.94 4.23 15.02
CA VAL A 140 3.10 4.79 13.66
C VAL A 140 1.77 4.77 12.88
N ALA A 141 1.02 3.67 12.94
CA ALA A 141 -0.28 3.59 12.26
C ALA A 141 -1.27 4.65 12.80
N ARG A 142 -1.30 4.86 14.12
CA ARG A 142 -2.12 5.88 14.78
C ARG A 142 -1.69 7.30 14.45
N ASP A 143 -0.38 7.56 14.36
CA ASP A 143 0.11 8.86 13.87
C ASP A 143 -0.34 9.12 12.43
N GLY A 144 -0.30 8.11 11.56
CA GLY A 144 -0.84 8.19 10.21
C GLY A 144 -2.32 8.57 10.15
N LEU A 145 -3.15 7.96 11.00
CA LEU A 145 -4.58 8.28 11.11
C LEU A 145 -4.80 9.71 11.63
N LYS A 146 -3.99 10.17 12.58
CA LYS A 146 -4.04 11.54 13.09
C LYS A 146 -3.69 12.54 11.99
N VAL A 147 -2.57 12.34 11.28
CA VAL A 147 -2.15 13.19 10.15
C VAL A 147 -3.23 13.24 9.07
N GLN A 148 -3.85 12.11 8.75
CA GLN A 148 -4.95 12.04 7.80
C GLN A 148 -6.15 12.91 8.23
N ASN A 149 -6.54 12.83 9.50
CA ASN A 149 -7.65 13.62 10.03
C ASN A 149 -7.35 15.13 10.03
N GLU A 150 -6.11 15.51 10.32
CA GLU A 150 -5.66 16.90 10.33
C GLU A 150 -5.58 17.49 8.91
N THR A 151 -5.23 16.69 7.92
CA THR A 151 -5.02 17.15 6.54
C THR A 151 -6.22 16.97 5.64
N GLY A 152 -7.18 16.12 6.00
CA GLY A 152 -8.31 15.74 5.18
C GLY A 152 -7.95 14.77 4.01
N TYR A 153 -6.68 14.35 3.88
CA TYR A 153 -6.23 13.42 2.84
C TYR A 153 -6.52 11.97 3.22
N GLY A 154 -7.76 11.50 2.95
CA GLY A 154 -8.28 10.22 3.42
C GLY A 154 -7.89 8.98 2.62
N TRP A 155 -7.04 9.06 1.60
CA TRP A 155 -6.80 7.97 0.63
C TRP A 155 -6.29 6.67 1.27
N TRP A 156 -5.47 6.76 2.31
CA TRP A 156 -4.83 5.60 2.96
C TRP A 156 -5.47 5.18 4.29
N GLY A 157 -6.63 5.75 4.63
CA GLY A 157 -7.28 5.48 5.90
C GLY A 157 -7.62 4.02 6.11
N ALA A 158 -8.08 3.33 5.08
CA ALA A 158 -8.35 1.90 5.15
C ALA A 158 -7.08 1.09 5.46
N GLU A 159 -5.97 1.41 4.78
CA GLU A 159 -4.69 0.73 5.00
C GLU A 159 -4.11 1.04 6.39
N LEU A 160 -4.18 2.28 6.87
CA LEU A 160 -3.74 2.65 8.22
C LEU A 160 -4.52 1.91 9.31
N HIS A 161 -5.85 1.84 9.20
CA HIS A 161 -6.67 1.03 10.12
C HIS A 161 -6.33 -0.45 10.04
N ARG A 162 -6.02 -0.96 8.85
CA ARG A 162 -5.58 -2.35 8.70
C ARG A 162 -4.24 -2.59 9.40
N ARG A 163 -3.26 -1.67 9.28
CA ARG A 163 -1.98 -1.75 10.00
C ARG A 163 -2.16 -1.66 11.51
N GLU A 164 -3.02 -0.76 11.99
CA GLU A 164 -3.42 -0.69 13.39
C GLU A 164 -3.98 -2.05 13.86
N GLY A 165 -4.89 -2.64 13.09
CA GLY A 165 -5.50 -3.92 13.41
C GLY A 165 -4.47 -5.05 13.51
N ILE A 166 -3.57 -5.17 12.53
CA ILE A 166 -2.51 -6.19 12.52
C ILE A 166 -1.59 -6.02 13.74
N ALA A 167 -1.16 -4.80 14.05
CA ALA A 167 -0.31 -4.56 15.21
C ALA A 167 -1.00 -4.92 16.53
N LEU A 168 -2.28 -4.58 16.69
CA LEU A 168 -3.09 -4.93 17.87
C LEU A 168 -3.25 -6.43 18.04
N LEU A 169 -3.49 -7.17 16.94
CA LEU A 169 -3.57 -8.63 16.97
C LEU A 169 -2.24 -9.26 17.40
N ALA A 170 -1.12 -8.77 16.86
CA ALA A 170 0.21 -9.24 17.24
C ALA A 170 0.54 -8.96 18.72
N LEU A 171 -0.05 -7.92 19.31
CA LEU A 171 0.00 -7.59 20.74
C LEU A 171 -1.02 -8.36 21.60
N ASN A 172 -1.70 -9.34 21.03
CA ASN A 172 -2.77 -10.12 21.66
C ASN A 172 -3.98 -9.27 22.14
N ARG A 173 -4.20 -8.10 21.55
CA ARG A 173 -5.34 -7.19 21.81
C ARG A 173 -6.47 -7.48 20.82
N LEU A 174 -7.04 -8.70 20.90
CA LEU A 174 -7.90 -9.28 19.86
C LEU A 174 -9.13 -8.41 19.53
N ASP A 175 -9.88 -7.96 20.55
CA ASP A 175 -11.09 -7.17 20.33
C ASP A 175 -10.80 -5.82 19.67
N GLU A 176 -9.70 -5.18 20.07
CA GLU A 176 -9.28 -3.91 19.49
C GLU A 176 -8.79 -4.10 18.06
N GLY A 177 -8.00 -5.15 17.81
CA GLY A 177 -7.53 -5.51 16.48
C GLY A 177 -8.68 -5.77 15.52
N GLN A 178 -9.68 -6.56 15.95
CA GLN A 178 -10.87 -6.82 15.15
C GLN A 178 -11.67 -5.52 14.86
N ARG A 179 -11.83 -4.63 15.86
CA ARG A 179 -12.49 -3.33 15.65
C ARG A 179 -11.75 -2.46 14.63
N ALA A 180 -10.41 -2.42 14.67
CA ALA A 180 -9.60 -1.68 13.71
C ALA A 180 -9.72 -2.26 12.30
N LEU A 181 -9.71 -3.58 12.13
CA LEU A 181 -9.93 -4.23 10.84
C LEU A 181 -11.34 -3.96 10.28
N HIS A 182 -12.37 -3.96 11.12
CA HIS A 182 -13.71 -3.52 10.69
C HIS A 182 -13.74 -2.04 10.29
N ALA A 183 -12.97 -1.18 10.95
CA ALA A 183 -12.85 0.22 10.54
C ALA A 183 -12.18 0.33 9.16
N ALA A 184 -11.12 -0.45 8.91
CA ALA A 184 -10.48 -0.56 7.60
C ALA A 184 -11.47 -0.95 6.51
N LEU A 185 -12.26 -2.00 6.75
CA LEU A 185 -13.27 -2.49 5.80
C LEU A 185 -14.33 -1.42 5.52
N ARG A 186 -14.88 -0.77 6.55
CA ARG A 186 -15.88 0.30 6.38
C ARG A 186 -15.33 1.50 5.60
N VAL A 187 -14.07 1.88 5.85
CA VAL A 187 -13.43 2.98 5.12
C VAL A 187 -13.25 2.61 3.65
N ALA A 188 -12.73 1.42 3.36
CA ALA A 188 -12.56 0.91 2.01
C ALA A 188 -13.88 0.85 1.23
N GLN A 189 -14.95 0.35 1.85
CA GLN A 189 -16.30 0.29 1.25
C GLN A 189 -16.86 1.67 0.93
N ARG A 190 -16.76 2.63 1.86
CA ARG A 190 -17.20 4.01 1.61
C ARG A 190 -16.45 4.68 0.46
N GLN A 191 -15.16 4.35 0.31
CA GLN A 191 -14.31 4.86 -0.76
C GLN A 191 -14.44 4.07 -2.07
N GLN A 192 -15.18 2.96 -2.07
CA GLN A 192 -15.22 1.98 -3.17
C GLN A 192 -13.80 1.46 -3.53
N ALA A 193 -12.89 1.47 -2.56
CA ALA A 193 -11.50 1.05 -2.73
C ALA A 193 -11.39 -0.48 -2.62
N LYS A 194 -11.74 -1.18 -3.70
CA LYS A 194 -11.82 -2.65 -3.75
C LYS A 194 -10.51 -3.35 -3.40
N ALA A 195 -9.37 -2.77 -3.78
CA ALA A 195 -8.06 -3.31 -3.38
C ALA A 195 -7.88 -3.29 -1.85
N TYR A 196 -8.24 -2.19 -1.18
CA TYR A 196 -8.17 -2.12 0.28
C TYR A 196 -9.29 -2.92 0.97
N GLU A 197 -10.47 -3.02 0.36
CA GLU A 197 -11.55 -3.89 0.84
C GLU A 197 -11.08 -5.36 0.87
N LEU A 198 -10.42 -5.83 -0.20
CA LEU A 198 -9.84 -7.17 -0.26
C LEU A 198 -8.80 -7.40 0.84
N ARG A 199 -7.83 -6.47 1.00
CA ARG A 199 -6.81 -6.56 2.04
C ARG A 199 -7.41 -6.62 3.46
N ALA A 200 -8.40 -5.79 3.74
CA ALA A 200 -9.07 -5.77 5.05
C ALA A 200 -9.90 -7.04 5.30
N ALA A 201 -10.66 -7.48 4.30
CA ALA A 201 -11.45 -8.71 4.37
C ALA A 201 -10.57 -9.95 4.54
N THR A 202 -9.42 -10.02 3.85
CA THR A 202 -8.44 -11.11 4.00
C THR A 202 -7.89 -11.17 5.43
N CYS A 203 -7.55 -10.03 6.05
CA CYS A 203 -7.08 -9.99 7.44
C CYS A 203 -8.16 -10.45 8.42
N LEU A 204 -9.42 -9.99 8.26
CA LEU A 204 -10.54 -10.40 9.09
C LEU A 204 -10.87 -11.89 8.91
N ALA A 205 -10.88 -12.38 7.68
CA ALA A 205 -11.16 -13.78 7.37
C ALA A 205 -10.09 -14.71 7.98
N ARG A 206 -8.81 -14.31 7.94
CA ARG A 206 -7.73 -15.05 8.59
C ARG A 206 -7.95 -15.13 10.11
N LEU A 207 -8.22 -14.00 10.76
CA LEU A 207 -8.53 -13.94 12.18
C LEU A 207 -9.71 -14.86 12.56
N TRP A 208 -10.78 -14.81 11.77
CA TRP A 208 -11.96 -15.64 12.03
C TRP A 208 -11.71 -17.13 11.76
N GLY A 209 -10.89 -17.45 10.75
CA GLY A 209 -10.43 -18.82 10.52
C GLY A 209 -9.69 -19.40 11.73
N GLU A 210 -8.77 -18.62 12.33
CA GLU A 210 -8.04 -18.97 13.55
C GLU A 210 -8.98 -19.15 14.77
N GLN A 211 -10.10 -18.41 14.79
CA GLN A 211 -11.16 -18.53 15.82
C GLN A 211 -12.17 -19.65 15.53
N SER A 212 -11.90 -20.50 14.55
CA SER A 212 -12.82 -21.57 14.11
C SER A 212 -14.16 -21.09 13.52
N LYS A 213 -14.24 -19.81 13.10
CA LYS A 213 -15.39 -19.18 12.43
C LYS A 213 -15.23 -19.23 10.91
N ARG A 214 -15.02 -20.45 10.37
CA ARG A 214 -14.66 -20.64 8.94
C ARG A 214 -15.76 -20.19 7.98
N ASN A 215 -17.03 -20.45 8.33
CA ASN A 215 -18.15 -20.07 7.49
C ASN A 215 -18.28 -18.56 7.39
N GLU A 216 -18.23 -17.85 8.51
CA GLU A 216 -18.28 -16.38 8.56
C GLU A 216 -17.10 -15.76 7.81
N ALA A 217 -15.91 -16.35 7.93
CA ALA A 217 -14.73 -15.92 7.19
C ALA A 217 -14.93 -16.05 5.68
N ARG A 218 -15.52 -17.16 5.20
CA ARG A 218 -15.84 -17.36 3.79
C ARG A 218 -16.95 -16.43 3.31
N GLU A 219 -18.02 -16.26 4.08
CA GLU A 219 -19.12 -15.35 3.75
C GLU A 219 -18.66 -13.90 3.62
N LEU A 220 -17.64 -13.50 4.38
CA LEU A 220 -17.01 -12.20 4.25
C LEU A 220 -16.13 -12.11 3.00
N LEU A 221 -15.19 -13.04 2.81
CA LEU A 221 -14.11 -12.91 1.83
C LEU A 221 -14.56 -13.30 0.41
N ALA A 222 -15.39 -14.32 0.24
CA ALA A 222 -15.74 -14.82 -1.08
C ALA A 222 -16.46 -13.80 -1.96
N PRO A 223 -17.43 -13.00 -1.49
CA PRO A 223 -18.04 -11.96 -2.31
C PRO A 223 -17.07 -10.85 -2.71
N VAL A 224 -16.13 -10.48 -1.81
CA VAL A 224 -15.12 -9.45 -2.09
C VAL A 224 -14.13 -9.95 -3.14
N TYR A 225 -13.66 -11.18 -3.02
CA TYR A 225 -12.80 -11.81 -4.03
C TYR A 225 -13.52 -11.98 -5.37
N GLY A 226 -14.78 -12.45 -5.35
CA GLY A 226 -15.59 -12.67 -6.55
C GLY A 226 -15.98 -11.41 -7.33
N TRP A 227 -15.74 -10.24 -6.76
CA TRP A 227 -15.94 -8.96 -7.46
C TRP A 227 -14.87 -8.73 -8.54
N PHE A 228 -13.65 -9.26 -8.33
CA PHE A 228 -12.53 -9.07 -9.26
C PHE A 228 -12.69 -9.91 -10.51
N ASN A 229 -12.36 -9.33 -11.66
CA ASN A 229 -12.39 -9.97 -12.98
C ASN A 229 -11.04 -9.91 -13.71
N GLU A 230 -10.01 -9.30 -13.09
CA GLU A 230 -8.65 -9.20 -13.60
C GLU A 230 -7.64 -9.20 -12.45
N GLY A 231 -6.34 -9.31 -12.77
CA GLY A 231 -5.25 -9.14 -11.82
C GLY A 231 -5.07 -10.32 -10.87
N PHE A 232 -5.53 -11.52 -11.21
CA PHE A 232 -5.42 -12.72 -10.38
C PHE A 232 -3.97 -13.19 -10.15
N ASP A 233 -3.01 -12.60 -10.82
CA ASP A 233 -1.60 -12.78 -10.63
C ASP A 233 -0.99 -11.84 -9.58
N THR A 234 -1.74 -10.83 -9.11
CA THR A 234 -1.30 -9.94 -8.04
C THR A 234 -1.21 -10.66 -6.70
N ARG A 235 -0.33 -10.17 -5.82
CA ARG A 235 -0.12 -10.74 -4.50
C ARG A 235 -1.41 -10.83 -3.68
N ASP A 236 -2.18 -9.75 -3.61
CA ASP A 236 -3.36 -9.66 -2.76
C ASP A 236 -4.45 -10.67 -3.19
N LEU A 237 -4.67 -10.85 -4.49
CA LEU A 237 -5.64 -11.83 -5.00
C LEU A 237 -5.16 -13.27 -4.83
N LYS A 238 -3.86 -13.55 -4.98
CA LYS A 238 -3.29 -14.87 -4.67
C LYS A 238 -3.46 -15.22 -3.19
N GLU A 239 -3.12 -14.29 -2.28
CA GLU A 239 -3.28 -14.50 -0.84
C GLU A 239 -4.74 -14.74 -0.44
N ALA A 240 -5.68 -13.97 -1.00
CA ALA A 240 -7.11 -14.17 -0.76
C ALA A 240 -7.61 -15.52 -1.28
N LYS A 241 -7.15 -15.95 -2.46
CA LYS A 241 -7.50 -17.24 -3.04
C LYS A 241 -7.03 -18.41 -2.18
N VAL A 242 -5.75 -18.36 -1.75
CA VAL A 242 -5.17 -19.40 -0.87
C VAL A 242 -5.99 -19.52 0.42
N LEU A 243 -6.30 -18.37 1.06
CA LEU A 243 -7.10 -18.37 2.28
C LEU A 243 -8.51 -18.92 2.05
N LEU A 244 -9.17 -18.60 0.94
CA LEU A 244 -10.49 -19.16 0.60
C LEU A 244 -10.44 -20.67 0.43
N ASP A 245 -9.39 -21.21 -0.17
CA ASP A 245 -9.19 -22.66 -0.33
C ASP A 245 -8.94 -23.35 1.03
N GLU A 246 -8.13 -22.74 1.91
CA GLU A 246 -7.91 -23.20 3.27
C GLU A 246 -9.21 -23.22 4.11
N LEU A 247 -10.05 -22.21 3.93
CA LEU A 247 -11.35 -22.12 4.64
C LEU A 247 -12.38 -23.10 4.10
N ALA A 248 -12.20 -23.64 2.90
CA ALA A 248 -13.13 -24.59 2.26
C ALA A 248 -12.90 -26.06 2.69
N GLY A 249 -11.66 -26.42 3.05
CA GLY A 249 -11.25 -27.76 3.54
C GLY A 249 -11.42 -27.89 5.03
#